data_977b9a1788024c0716f555d8e2b30b1a
#
_entry.id   977b9a1788024c0716f555d8e2b30b1a
#
_cell.length_a   1.000
_cell.length_b   1.000
_cell.length_c   1.000
_cell.angle_alpha   90.00
_cell.angle_beta   90.00
_cell.angle_gamma   90.00
#
_symmetry.space_group_name_H-M   'P 1'
#
loop_
_entity.id
_entity.type
_entity.pdbx_description
1 polymer ?
#
loop_
_entity_poly.entity_id
_entity_poly.type
_entity_poly.pdbx_seq_one_letter_code
_entity_poly.pdbx_strand_id
1 'polypeptide(L)'
;MSYFDYGYFKYSNKNIKKFDPKKERTKLSDKRGIINRIKANEFDKEFYDGDRINGYGGFKYDGRWKVFLKKIIHKYKLNKNSKVLDIGCKKGFFLKDLQDMIPGISIYGLEDHKYPIKNSMKEIKSHIEFIESFTSINFKKKHFDFVHAHNSIYIYNLRDIIKIIKKIEHISKRSHITIPAYITDTERLKFLKWTLTGTTILNEDEWKKMFKYIGYKGDYYFSGAKSFGL
;
A
#
# COMPACT_ATOMS: atom_id res chain seq x y z
N MET A 1 14.22 -11.87 -5.39
CA MET A 1 13.92 -10.62 -4.64
C MET A 1 14.71 -9.50 -5.28
N SER A 2 14.07 -8.46 -5.78
CA SER A 2 14.73 -7.28 -6.35
C SER A 2 13.99 -6.00 -5.95
N TYR A 3 14.73 -4.88 -5.92
CA TYR A 3 14.16 -3.55 -5.74
C TYR A 3 13.46 -3.12 -7.04
N PHE A 4 12.19 -2.71 -6.94
CA PHE A 4 11.42 -2.28 -8.10
C PHE A 4 10.58 -1.04 -7.82
N ASP A 5 11.02 0.12 -8.33
CA ASP A 5 10.29 1.38 -8.31
C ASP A 5 9.44 1.53 -9.58
N TYR A 6 8.14 1.36 -9.46
CA TYR A 6 7.21 1.63 -10.56
C TYR A 6 6.84 3.12 -10.71
N GLY A 7 7.36 3.98 -9.83
CA GLY A 7 7.28 5.44 -9.99
C GLY A 7 6.12 6.13 -9.29
N TYR A 8 5.37 5.46 -8.41
CA TYR A 8 4.20 6.02 -7.73
C TYR A 8 4.47 7.35 -7.03
N PHE A 9 5.53 7.42 -6.23
CA PHE A 9 5.84 8.62 -5.45
C PHE A 9 6.38 9.76 -6.29
N LYS A 10 7.13 9.46 -7.36
CA LYS A 10 7.64 10.47 -8.30
C LYS A 10 6.50 11.18 -9.03
N TYR A 11 5.47 10.43 -9.42
CA TYR A 11 4.28 10.99 -10.08
C TYR A 11 3.44 11.82 -9.12
N SER A 12 3.17 11.30 -7.93
CA SER A 12 2.37 11.97 -6.91
C SER A 12 2.94 13.35 -6.52
N ASN A 13 4.26 13.52 -6.62
CA ASN A 13 4.94 14.76 -6.29
C ASN A 13 4.96 15.78 -7.47
N LYS A 14 4.85 15.32 -8.74
CA LYS A 14 4.94 16.19 -9.93
C LYS A 14 3.61 16.80 -10.37
N ASN A 15 2.48 16.14 -10.12
CA ASN A 15 1.18 16.55 -10.68
C ASN A 15 0.39 17.53 -9.80
N ILE A 16 0.97 18.01 -8.70
CA ILE A 16 0.35 19.00 -7.83
C ILE A 16 0.90 20.36 -8.19
N LYS A 17 0.49 20.92 -9.34
CA LYS A 17 1.01 22.16 -9.95
C LYS A 17 0.85 23.46 -9.14
N LYS A 18 0.12 23.47 -8.02
CA LYS A 18 -0.11 24.65 -7.18
C LYS A 18 0.30 24.48 -5.70
N PHE A 19 0.97 23.38 -5.38
CA PHE A 19 1.18 22.99 -4.01
C PHE A 19 2.63 22.54 -3.86
N ASP A 20 3.38 23.08 -2.91
CA ASP A 20 4.65 22.51 -2.51
C ASP A 20 4.40 21.32 -1.57
N PRO A 21 4.42 20.08 -2.08
CA PRO A 21 4.04 18.92 -1.28
C PRO A 21 4.93 18.74 -0.06
N LYS A 22 6.20 19.12 -0.19
CA LYS A 22 7.19 19.05 0.90
C LYS A 22 6.84 20.02 2.03
N LYS A 23 6.68 21.29 1.70
CA LYS A 23 6.40 22.34 2.68
C LYS A 23 5.08 22.07 3.42
N GLU A 24 4.05 21.67 2.69
CA GLU A 24 2.73 21.40 3.27
C GLU A 24 2.70 20.13 4.12
N ARG A 25 3.36 19.05 3.68
CA ARG A 25 3.44 17.82 4.48
C ARG A 25 4.26 18.02 5.75
N THR A 26 5.34 18.78 5.68
CA THR A 26 6.13 19.12 6.86
C THR A 26 5.31 19.94 7.86
N LYS A 27 4.62 21.00 7.41
CA LYS A 27 3.72 21.79 8.27
C LYS A 27 2.61 20.95 8.88
N LEU A 28 2.06 20.01 8.11
CA LEU A 28 1.02 19.10 8.58
C LEU A 28 1.57 18.11 9.62
N SER A 29 2.77 17.58 9.41
CA SER A 29 3.44 16.67 10.36
C SER A 29 3.63 17.33 11.72
N ASP A 30 4.01 18.60 11.74
CA ASP A 30 4.26 19.34 12.98
C ASP A 30 2.97 19.61 13.78
N LYS A 31 1.81 19.59 13.11
CA LYS A 31 0.48 19.76 13.75
C LYS A 31 -0.16 18.45 14.20
N ARG A 32 0.34 17.29 13.74
CA ARG A 32 -0.23 15.99 14.10
C ARG A 32 0.16 15.59 15.51
N GLY A 33 -0.83 15.35 16.35
CA GLY A 33 -0.68 14.90 17.73
C GLY A 33 -1.37 13.55 17.99
N ILE A 34 -1.44 13.17 19.25
CA ILE A 34 -2.03 11.89 19.67
C ILE A 34 -3.50 11.77 19.29
N ILE A 35 -4.28 12.85 19.37
CA ILE A 35 -5.70 12.82 18.99
C ILE A 35 -5.89 12.51 17.51
N ASN A 36 -5.01 13.04 16.63
CA ASN A 36 -5.06 12.72 15.21
C ASN A 36 -4.71 11.24 14.94
N ARG A 37 -3.79 10.67 15.72
CA ARG A 37 -3.44 9.24 15.65
C ARG A 37 -4.59 8.36 16.11
N ILE A 38 -5.26 8.70 17.23
CA ILE A 38 -6.44 7.98 17.71
C ILE A 38 -7.51 7.95 16.62
N LYS A 39 -7.90 9.12 16.09
CA LYS A 39 -8.89 9.21 14.99
C LYS A 39 -8.47 8.41 13.75
N ALA A 40 -7.21 8.46 13.37
CA ALA A 40 -6.71 7.74 12.19
C ALA A 40 -6.79 6.22 12.36
N ASN A 41 -6.59 5.71 13.58
CA ASN A 41 -6.61 4.27 13.85
C ASN A 41 -8.03 3.67 13.94
N GLU A 42 -9.08 4.49 13.84
CA GLU A 42 -10.46 4.00 13.63
C GLU A 42 -10.68 3.55 12.17
N PHE A 43 -9.84 3.96 11.23
CA PHE A 43 -9.90 3.65 9.80
C PHE A 43 -11.30 3.85 9.19
N ASP A 44 -12.00 4.87 9.68
CA ASP A 44 -13.37 5.24 9.32
C ASP A 44 -13.43 6.40 8.31
N LYS A 45 -14.58 7.08 8.26
CA LYS A 45 -14.80 8.26 7.41
C LYS A 45 -13.76 9.35 7.66
N GLU A 46 -13.41 9.58 8.93
CA GLU A 46 -12.48 10.65 9.31
C GLU A 46 -11.08 10.40 8.75
N PHE A 47 -10.61 9.15 8.77
CA PHE A 47 -9.32 8.77 8.20
C PHE A 47 -9.30 8.87 6.67
N TYR A 48 -10.33 8.34 5.98
CA TYR A 48 -10.32 8.28 4.52
C TYR A 48 -10.78 9.59 3.87
N ASP A 49 -11.88 10.16 4.32
CA ASP A 49 -12.59 11.24 3.62
C ASP A 49 -12.77 12.51 4.48
N GLY A 50 -12.30 12.50 5.74
CA GLY A 50 -12.29 13.64 6.65
C GLY A 50 -11.14 14.59 6.44
N ASP A 51 -10.78 15.34 7.48
CA ASP A 51 -9.69 16.32 7.42
C ASP A 51 -8.33 15.65 7.15
N ARG A 52 -7.51 16.30 6.34
CA ARG A 52 -6.16 15.85 5.98
C ARG A 52 -5.25 15.65 7.20
N ILE A 53 -5.49 16.34 8.29
CA ILE A 53 -4.72 16.18 9.53
C ILE A 53 -4.90 14.79 10.15
N ASN A 54 -6.07 14.16 9.96
CA ASN A 54 -6.42 12.86 10.50
C ASN A 54 -6.22 11.69 9.52
N GLY A 55 -5.88 11.97 8.26
CA GLY A 55 -5.75 10.89 7.29
C GLY A 55 -5.45 11.35 5.86
N TYR A 56 -6.20 10.81 4.91
CA TYR A 56 -6.01 11.07 3.48
C TYR A 56 -6.51 12.44 3.02
N GLY A 57 -7.49 13.05 3.71
CA GLY A 57 -8.08 14.32 3.29
C GLY A 57 -8.94 14.18 2.02
N GLY A 58 -9.68 13.09 1.92
CA GLY A 58 -10.46 12.71 0.75
C GLY A 58 -9.75 11.68 -0.13
N PHE A 59 -10.07 10.41 0.06
CA PHE A 59 -9.53 9.30 -0.71
C PHE A 59 -10.41 9.05 -1.95
N LYS A 60 -10.19 9.88 -2.99
CA LYS A 60 -11.00 9.89 -4.22
C LYS A 60 -10.26 9.23 -5.38
N TYR A 61 -11.02 8.58 -6.26
CA TYR A 61 -10.52 8.01 -7.50
C TYR A 61 -10.11 9.10 -8.50
N ASP A 62 -8.95 8.95 -9.10
CA ASP A 62 -8.40 9.88 -10.10
C ASP A 62 -7.68 9.17 -11.27
N GLY A 63 -7.78 7.84 -11.34
CA GLY A 63 -7.18 7.04 -12.42
C GLY A 63 -5.66 6.99 -12.42
N ARG A 64 -5.00 7.43 -11.34
CA ARG A 64 -3.52 7.55 -11.28
C ARG A 64 -2.80 6.21 -11.43
N TRP A 65 -3.41 5.10 -11.05
CA TRP A 65 -2.79 3.79 -11.14
C TRP A 65 -2.52 3.37 -12.59
N LYS A 66 -3.28 3.87 -13.58
CA LYS A 66 -3.05 3.59 -15.01
C LYS A 66 -1.62 3.93 -15.46
N VAL A 67 -1.01 4.97 -14.87
CA VAL A 67 0.37 5.36 -15.17
C VAL A 67 1.37 4.31 -14.67
N PHE A 68 1.17 3.79 -13.47
CA PHE A 68 2.08 2.84 -12.83
C PHE A 68 1.89 1.41 -13.31
N LEU A 69 0.64 1.07 -13.58
CA LEU A 69 0.24 -0.25 -14.06
C LEU A 69 0.93 -0.64 -15.36
N LYS A 70 1.25 0.30 -16.26
CA LYS A 70 2.04 0.01 -17.46
C LYS A 70 3.34 -0.74 -17.14
N LYS A 71 4.08 -0.28 -16.13
CA LYS A 71 5.33 -0.91 -15.70
C LYS A 71 5.09 -2.24 -14.98
N ILE A 72 4.05 -2.31 -14.14
CA ILE A 72 3.67 -3.52 -13.40
C ILE A 72 3.24 -4.61 -14.38
N ILE A 73 2.34 -4.29 -15.32
CA ILE A 73 1.84 -5.21 -16.35
C ILE A 73 3.00 -5.76 -17.18
N HIS A 74 3.88 -4.89 -17.65
CA HIS A 74 5.04 -5.29 -18.44
C HIS A 74 6.00 -6.19 -17.65
N LYS A 75 6.39 -5.78 -16.43
CA LYS A 75 7.35 -6.54 -15.59
C LYS A 75 6.82 -7.93 -15.23
N TYR A 76 5.56 -8.01 -14.85
CA TYR A 76 4.95 -9.26 -14.39
C TYR A 76 4.22 -10.02 -15.51
N LYS A 77 4.24 -9.50 -16.74
CA LYS A 77 3.59 -10.10 -17.93
C LYS A 77 2.12 -10.42 -17.66
N LEU A 78 1.41 -9.47 -17.04
CA LEU A 78 -0.01 -9.64 -16.72
C LEU A 78 -0.85 -9.54 -17.98
N ASN A 79 -1.87 -10.38 -18.09
CA ASN A 79 -2.79 -10.47 -19.22
C ASN A 79 -4.18 -10.91 -18.75
N LYS A 80 -5.15 -11.06 -19.65
CA LYS A 80 -6.53 -11.43 -19.35
C LYS A 80 -6.72 -12.75 -18.59
N ASN A 81 -5.74 -13.66 -18.66
CA ASN A 81 -5.77 -14.94 -17.96
C ASN A 81 -5.11 -14.87 -16.56
N SER A 82 -4.54 -13.74 -16.19
CA SER A 82 -3.87 -13.57 -14.91
C SER A 82 -4.86 -13.39 -13.77
N LYS A 83 -4.51 -13.94 -12.60
CA LYS A 83 -5.21 -13.71 -11.32
C LYS A 83 -4.37 -12.79 -10.44
N VAL A 84 -4.92 -11.64 -10.08
CA VAL A 84 -4.21 -10.60 -9.31
C VAL A 84 -4.92 -10.34 -8.00
N LEU A 85 -4.16 -10.33 -6.90
CA LEU A 85 -4.63 -9.97 -5.56
C LEU A 85 -3.98 -8.64 -5.13
N ASP A 86 -4.79 -7.72 -4.61
CA ASP A 86 -4.35 -6.50 -3.93
C ASP A 86 -4.67 -6.60 -2.43
N ILE A 87 -3.64 -6.61 -1.58
CA ILE A 87 -3.76 -6.71 -0.11
C ILE A 87 -3.77 -5.30 0.49
N GLY A 88 -4.83 -4.97 1.23
CA GLY A 88 -5.11 -3.61 1.68
C GLY A 88 -5.53 -2.73 0.52
N CYS A 89 -6.47 -3.24 -0.28
CA CYS A 89 -6.91 -2.60 -1.52
C CYS A 89 -7.73 -1.32 -1.32
N LYS A 90 -8.16 -1.03 -0.08
CA LYS A 90 -8.93 0.15 0.30
C LYS A 90 -10.22 0.26 -0.53
N LYS A 91 -10.42 1.39 -1.24
CA LYS A 91 -11.57 1.58 -2.15
C LYS A 91 -11.39 0.93 -3.53
N GLY A 92 -10.31 0.15 -3.74
CA GLY A 92 -10.08 -0.68 -4.92
C GLY A 92 -9.59 0.05 -6.17
N PHE A 93 -8.97 1.23 -6.04
CA PHE A 93 -8.55 2.05 -7.19
C PHE A 93 -7.50 1.38 -8.08
N PHE A 94 -6.56 0.62 -7.47
CA PHE A 94 -5.60 -0.19 -8.22
C PHE A 94 -6.29 -1.26 -9.05
N LEU A 95 -7.25 -1.97 -8.46
CA LEU A 95 -8.00 -3.04 -9.12
C LEU A 95 -8.85 -2.51 -10.28
N LYS A 96 -9.50 -1.35 -10.07
CA LYS A 96 -10.30 -0.68 -11.12
C LYS A 96 -9.44 -0.33 -12.33
N ASP A 97 -8.33 0.36 -12.10
CA ASP A 97 -7.45 0.74 -13.19
C ASP A 97 -6.82 -0.48 -13.89
N LEU A 98 -6.51 -1.55 -13.15
CA LEU A 98 -6.01 -2.79 -13.72
C LEU A 98 -7.04 -3.48 -14.63
N GLN A 99 -8.29 -3.56 -14.18
CA GLN A 99 -9.39 -4.13 -14.95
C GLN A 99 -9.68 -3.32 -16.23
N ASP A 100 -9.62 -1.99 -16.14
CA ASP A 100 -9.77 -1.12 -17.31
C ASP A 100 -8.66 -1.32 -18.34
N MET A 101 -7.42 -1.56 -17.87
CA MET A 101 -6.26 -1.72 -18.77
C MET A 101 -6.16 -3.13 -19.36
N ILE A 102 -6.71 -4.13 -18.67
CA ILE A 102 -6.70 -5.52 -19.12
C ILE A 102 -8.13 -6.08 -18.96
N PRO A 103 -9.04 -5.83 -19.90
CA PRO A 103 -10.38 -6.42 -19.84
C PRO A 103 -10.33 -7.96 -19.75
N GLY A 104 -11.09 -8.52 -18.81
CA GLY A 104 -11.14 -9.96 -18.55
C GLY A 104 -10.10 -10.50 -17.54
N ILE A 105 -9.19 -9.68 -17.04
CA ILE A 105 -8.29 -10.08 -15.94
C ILE A 105 -9.08 -10.41 -14.67
N SER A 106 -8.69 -11.48 -13.97
CA SER A 106 -9.29 -11.82 -12.67
C SER A 106 -8.66 -10.99 -11.56
N ILE A 107 -9.46 -10.14 -10.92
CA ILE A 107 -9.03 -9.26 -9.83
C ILE A 107 -9.64 -9.68 -8.50
N TYR A 108 -8.87 -9.56 -7.42
CA TYR A 108 -9.28 -9.84 -6.06
C TYR A 108 -8.71 -8.77 -5.14
N GLY A 109 -9.50 -8.28 -4.20
CA GLY A 109 -9.08 -7.35 -3.16
C GLY A 109 -9.32 -7.93 -1.78
N LEU A 110 -8.35 -7.81 -0.89
CA LEU A 110 -8.55 -8.02 0.54
C LEU A 110 -8.39 -6.70 1.28
N GLU A 111 -9.32 -6.42 2.16
CA GLU A 111 -9.29 -5.22 2.99
C GLU A 111 -9.75 -5.55 4.41
N ASP A 112 -9.02 -5.05 5.40
CA ASP A 112 -9.26 -5.31 6.83
C ASP A 112 -10.07 -4.21 7.52
N HIS A 113 -10.54 -3.20 6.76
CA HIS A 113 -11.38 -2.11 7.27
C HIS A 113 -12.69 -2.01 6.49
N LYS A 114 -13.82 -1.93 7.22
CA LYS A 114 -15.16 -1.93 6.61
C LYS A 114 -15.49 -0.66 5.84
N TYR A 115 -14.98 0.51 6.30
CA TYR A 115 -15.33 1.79 5.69
C TYR A 115 -14.90 1.89 4.21
N PRO A 116 -13.65 1.59 3.82
CA PRO A 116 -13.27 1.67 2.42
C PRO A 116 -14.00 0.67 1.53
N ILE A 117 -14.35 -0.52 2.04
CA ILE A 117 -15.15 -1.50 1.28
C ILE A 117 -16.55 -0.95 1.02
N LYS A 118 -17.21 -0.40 2.06
CA LYS A 118 -18.54 0.21 1.90
C LYS A 118 -18.54 1.33 0.85
N ASN A 119 -17.45 2.08 0.78
CA ASN A 119 -17.25 3.25 -0.10
C ASN A 119 -16.34 2.96 -1.30
N SER A 120 -16.18 1.68 -1.67
CA SER A 120 -15.46 1.27 -2.86
C SER A 120 -16.25 1.60 -4.14
N MET A 121 -15.57 1.57 -5.26
CA MET A 121 -16.20 1.77 -6.57
C MET A 121 -17.18 0.63 -6.88
N LYS A 122 -18.36 0.96 -7.41
CA LYS A 122 -19.44 -0.01 -7.65
C LYS A 122 -18.99 -1.19 -8.52
N GLU A 123 -18.20 -0.91 -9.55
CA GLU A 123 -17.76 -1.87 -10.57
C GLU A 123 -16.83 -2.96 -10.01
N ILE A 124 -16.16 -2.68 -8.90
CA ILE A 124 -15.20 -3.62 -8.32
C ILE A 124 -15.54 -4.04 -6.90
N LYS A 125 -16.62 -3.55 -6.34
CA LYS A 125 -17.05 -3.84 -4.97
C LYS A 125 -17.23 -5.33 -4.72
N SER A 126 -17.77 -6.08 -5.67
CA SER A 126 -17.94 -7.54 -5.61
C SER A 126 -16.62 -8.33 -5.64
N HIS A 127 -15.52 -7.68 -6.00
CA HIS A 127 -14.19 -8.28 -6.02
C HIS A 127 -13.38 -8.00 -4.75
N ILE A 128 -13.96 -7.24 -3.78
CA ILE A 128 -13.30 -6.91 -2.52
C ILE A 128 -13.94 -7.70 -1.39
N GLU A 129 -13.13 -8.47 -0.69
CA GLU A 129 -13.53 -9.25 0.47
C GLU A 129 -13.00 -8.61 1.76
N PHE A 130 -13.84 -8.56 2.80
CA PHE A 130 -13.44 -8.18 4.14
C PHE A 130 -12.71 -9.35 4.81
N ILE A 131 -11.58 -9.06 5.43
CA ILE A 131 -10.84 -10.01 6.26
C ILE A 131 -10.48 -9.33 7.58
N GLU A 132 -10.68 -10.00 8.71
CA GLU A 132 -10.37 -9.39 10.02
C GLU A 132 -8.89 -9.07 10.20
N SER A 133 -8.01 -9.85 9.57
CA SER A 133 -6.57 -9.62 9.58
C SER A 133 -5.93 -10.30 8.38
N PHE A 134 -4.95 -9.65 7.75
CA PHE A 134 -4.17 -10.28 6.68
C PHE A 134 -3.33 -11.48 7.16
N THR A 135 -3.20 -11.68 8.47
CA THR A 135 -2.61 -12.92 9.02
C THR A 135 -3.50 -14.15 8.78
N SER A 136 -4.79 -13.95 8.49
CA SER A 136 -5.78 -15.02 8.24
C SER A 136 -5.90 -15.39 6.76
N ILE A 137 -5.17 -14.74 5.85
CA ILE A 137 -5.16 -15.08 4.41
C ILE A 137 -4.94 -16.59 4.23
N ASN A 138 -5.87 -17.24 3.50
CA ASN A 138 -5.86 -18.68 3.29
C ASN A 138 -6.27 -19.06 1.86
N PHE A 139 -5.32 -18.98 0.93
CA PHE A 139 -5.48 -19.46 -0.45
C PHE A 139 -4.50 -20.60 -0.74
N LYS A 140 -4.79 -21.37 -1.77
CA LYS A 140 -3.91 -22.43 -2.25
C LYS A 140 -2.54 -21.88 -2.66
N LYS A 141 -1.51 -22.72 -2.56
CA LYS A 141 -0.15 -22.36 -3.00
C LYS A 141 -0.15 -21.89 -4.46
N LYS A 142 0.51 -20.75 -4.71
CA LYS A 142 0.65 -20.14 -6.05
C LYS A 142 -0.68 -19.92 -6.78
N HIS A 143 -1.74 -19.62 -6.02
CA HIS A 143 -3.09 -19.36 -6.54
C HIS A 143 -3.13 -18.11 -7.43
N PHE A 144 -2.38 -17.08 -7.07
CA PHE A 144 -2.32 -15.82 -7.79
C PHE A 144 -1.07 -15.70 -8.67
N ASP A 145 -1.22 -15.17 -9.88
CA ASP A 145 -0.11 -14.86 -10.75
C ASP A 145 0.69 -13.67 -10.23
N PHE A 146 -0.01 -12.72 -9.60
CA PHE A 146 0.62 -11.55 -8.98
C PHE A 146 -0.13 -11.14 -7.71
N VAL A 147 0.63 -10.83 -6.65
CA VAL A 147 0.11 -10.24 -5.41
C VAL A 147 0.77 -8.89 -5.19
N HIS A 148 -0.05 -7.87 -4.95
CA HIS A 148 0.34 -6.52 -4.67
C HIS A 148 0.00 -6.14 -3.22
N ALA A 149 0.90 -5.43 -2.54
CA ALA A 149 0.65 -4.85 -1.21
C ALA A 149 1.32 -3.47 -1.14
N HIS A 150 0.52 -2.41 -1.29
CA HIS A 150 1.05 -1.05 -1.36
C HIS A 150 0.81 -0.27 -0.07
N ASN A 151 1.84 -0.13 0.77
CA ASN A 151 1.75 0.57 2.04
C ASN A 151 0.50 0.18 2.84
N SER A 152 0.27 -1.13 2.96
CA SER A 152 -0.89 -1.69 3.67
C SER A 152 -0.51 -2.53 4.89
N ILE A 153 0.68 -3.14 4.89
CA ILE A 153 1.04 -4.10 5.94
C ILE A 153 1.88 -3.51 7.08
N TYR A 154 2.44 -2.31 6.93
CA TYR A 154 3.31 -1.69 7.96
C TYR A 154 2.53 -1.19 9.20
N ILE A 155 1.21 -1.19 9.14
CA ILE A 155 0.32 -0.90 10.28
C ILE A 155 0.27 -2.05 11.29
N TYR A 156 0.71 -3.24 10.91
CA TYR A 156 0.81 -4.41 11.76
C TYR A 156 2.12 -4.42 12.57
N ASN A 157 2.13 -5.16 13.68
CA ASN A 157 3.37 -5.44 14.41
C ASN A 157 4.30 -6.38 13.60
N LEU A 158 5.58 -6.43 13.96
CA LEU A 158 6.59 -7.19 13.22
C LEU A 158 6.25 -8.69 13.09
N ARG A 159 5.72 -9.31 14.16
CA ARG A 159 5.32 -10.74 14.14
C ARG A 159 4.28 -10.99 13.06
N ASP A 160 3.29 -10.14 12.97
CA ASP A 160 2.19 -10.30 12.02
C ASP A 160 2.62 -9.95 10.59
N ILE A 161 3.48 -8.95 10.40
CA ILE A 161 4.10 -8.68 9.09
C ILE A 161 4.85 -9.90 8.57
N ILE A 162 5.64 -10.57 9.42
CA ILE A 162 6.35 -11.80 9.04
C ILE A 162 5.37 -12.89 8.57
N LYS A 163 4.26 -13.09 9.29
CA LYS A 163 3.22 -14.04 8.88
C LYS A 163 2.59 -13.67 7.56
N ILE A 164 2.22 -12.38 7.39
CA ILE A 164 1.60 -11.86 6.17
C ILE A 164 2.53 -12.07 4.97
N ILE A 165 3.81 -11.71 5.07
CA ILE A 165 4.75 -11.86 3.97
C ILE A 165 4.99 -13.34 3.62
N LYS A 166 5.07 -14.24 4.61
CA LYS A 166 5.12 -15.68 4.35
C LYS A 166 3.88 -16.19 3.61
N LYS A 167 2.69 -15.67 3.94
CA LYS A 167 1.46 -15.98 3.22
C LYS A 167 1.48 -15.44 1.80
N ILE A 168 1.93 -14.20 1.59
CA ILE A 168 2.13 -13.61 0.26
C ILE A 168 3.04 -14.51 -0.59
N GLU A 169 4.18 -14.93 -0.04
CA GLU A 169 5.12 -15.82 -0.75
C GLU A 169 4.47 -17.18 -1.09
N HIS A 170 3.66 -17.72 -0.18
CA HIS A 170 2.96 -19.00 -0.39
C HIS A 170 1.93 -18.92 -1.51
N ILE A 171 1.07 -17.89 -1.50
CA ILE A 171 -0.10 -17.80 -2.41
C ILE A 171 0.22 -17.21 -3.78
N SER A 172 1.37 -16.55 -3.96
CA SER A 172 1.71 -15.83 -5.20
C SER A 172 2.77 -16.55 -6.02
N LYS A 173 2.68 -16.47 -7.36
CA LYS A 173 3.79 -16.79 -8.27
C LYS A 173 4.81 -15.64 -8.29
N ARG A 174 4.34 -14.41 -8.24
CA ARG A 174 5.11 -13.17 -8.18
C ARG A 174 4.42 -12.18 -7.26
N SER A 175 5.18 -11.36 -6.56
CA SER A 175 4.61 -10.36 -5.67
C SER A 175 5.43 -9.08 -5.64
N HIS A 176 4.79 -7.99 -5.25
CA HIS A 176 5.43 -6.71 -4.99
C HIS A 176 4.89 -6.11 -3.69
N ILE A 177 5.79 -5.76 -2.79
CA ILE A 177 5.47 -5.12 -1.52
C ILE A 177 6.07 -3.70 -1.52
N THR A 178 5.24 -2.68 -1.32
CA THR A 178 5.71 -1.34 -0.96
C THR A 178 5.57 -1.18 0.55
N ILE A 179 6.66 -0.84 1.23
CA ILE A 179 6.68 -0.71 2.69
C ILE A 179 7.56 0.46 3.12
N PRO A 180 7.18 1.21 4.17
CA PRO A 180 8.02 2.28 4.69
C PRO A 180 9.33 1.79 5.28
N ALA A 181 10.41 2.49 4.94
CA ALA A 181 11.73 2.28 5.49
C ALA A 181 12.48 3.61 5.66
N TYR A 182 13.57 3.59 6.39
CA TYR A 182 14.48 4.72 6.55
C TYR A 182 15.94 4.27 6.37
N ILE A 183 16.82 5.22 6.08
CA ILE A 183 18.28 5.01 6.04
C ILE A 183 18.92 5.71 7.24
N THR A 184 18.48 6.94 7.55
CA THR A 184 19.04 7.75 8.64
C THR A 184 18.02 8.01 9.74
N ASP A 185 18.48 8.32 10.95
CA ASP A 185 17.59 8.68 12.06
C ASP A 185 16.78 9.95 11.78
N THR A 186 17.33 10.89 11.02
CA THR A 186 16.60 12.06 10.55
C THR A 186 15.39 11.68 9.69
N GLU A 187 15.57 10.76 8.74
CA GLU A 187 14.44 10.25 7.91
C GLU A 187 13.41 9.51 8.77
N ARG A 188 13.89 8.69 9.72
CA ARG A 188 13.04 7.99 10.67
C ARG A 188 12.17 8.96 11.47
N LEU A 189 12.76 9.98 12.08
CA LEU A 189 12.04 10.97 12.88
C LEU A 189 11.00 11.74 12.04
N LYS A 190 11.35 12.16 10.83
CA LYS A 190 10.43 12.83 9.91
C LYS A 190 9.26 11.92 9.56
N PHE A 191 9.51 10.65 9.24
CA PHE A 191 8.46 9.71 8.90
C PHE A 191 7.56 9.39 10.10
N LEU A 192 8.12 9.23 11.30
CA LEU A 192 7.36 9.02 12.54
C LEU A 192 6.44 10.21 12.87
N LYS A 193 6.88 11.44 12.60
CA LYS A 193 6.01 12.62 12.72
C LYS A 193 4.87 12.61 11.69
N TRP A 194 5.16 12.14 10.48
CA TRP A 194 4.20 12.11 9.38
C TRP A 194 3.16 11.01 9.49
N THR A 195 3.58 9.78 9.82
CA THR A 195 2.68 8.63 9.84
C THR A 195 1.67 8.73 10.99
N LEU A 196 0.41 8.38 10.71
CA LEU A 196 -0.65 8.32 11.73
C LEU A 196 -0.88 6.90 12.24
N THR A 197 -0.68 5.90 11.37
CA THR A 197 -1.08 4.50 11.61
C THR A 197 0.10 3.53 11.56
N GLY A 198 1.31 4.00 11.26
CA GLY A 198 2.47 3.12 11.11
C GLY A 198 2.95 2.55 12.45
N THR A 199 2.97 1.23 12.56
CA THR A 199 3.40 0.49 13.74
C THR A 199 4.81 -0.04 13.58
N THR A 200 5.14 -0.66 12.44
CA THR A 200 6.46 -1.24 12.17
C THR A 200 7.17 -0.48 11.06
N ILE A 201 8.23 0.24 11.42
CA ILE A 201 9.05 1.03 10.52
C ILE A 201 10.50 0.71 10.82
N LEU A 202 11.15 -0.05 9.93
CA LEU A 202 12.52 -0.52 10.08
C LEU A 202 13.47 0.24 9.14
N ASN A 203 14.75 0.11 9.42
CA ASN A 203 15.82 0.49 8.49
C ASN A 203 15.74 -0.39 7.22
N GLU A 204 16.19 0.13 6.07
CA GLU A 204 16.20 -0.62 4.81
C GLU A 204 16.95 -1.95 4.91
N ASP A 205 18.09 -1.99 5.63
CA ASP A 205 18.88 -3.20 5.77
C ASP A 205 18.23 -4.22 6.71
N GLU A 206 17.50 -3.77 7.72
CA GLU A 206 16.70 -4.66 8.59
C GLU A 206 15.58 -5.32 7.78
N TRP A 207 14.87 -4.55 6.91
CA TRP A 207 13.88 -5.13 6.00
C TRP A 207 14.49 -6.16 5.06
N LYS A 208 15.63 -5.88 4.43
CA LYS A 208 16.34 -6.81 3.53
C LYS A 208 16.76 -8.08 4.26
N LYS A 209 17.32 -7.96 5.47
CA LYS A 209 17.70 -9.09 6.32
C LYS A 209 16.48 -9.93 6.69
N MET A 210 15.37 -9.30 7.08
CA MET A 210 14.12 -10.00 7.38
C MET A 210 13.57 -10.71 6.16
N PHE A 211 13.48 -10.07 4.99
CA PHE A 211 13.03 -10.71 3.75
C PHE A 211 13.87 -11.95 3.42
N LYS A 212 15.20 -11.85 3.56
CA LYS A 212 16.10 -12.99 3.38
C LYS A 212 15.82 -14.10 4.38
N TYR A 213 15.70 -13.77 5.66
CA TYR A 213 15.43 -14.72 6.75
C TYR A 213 14.12 -15.51 6.54
N ILE A 214 13.06 -14.85 6.11
CA ILE A 214 11.75 -15.51 5.88
C ILE A 214 11.63 -16.18 4.52
N GLY A 215 12.62 -16.04 3.64
CA GLY A 215 12.63 -16.64 2.31
C GLY A 215 11.73 -15.92 1.29
N TYR A 216 11.45 -14.62 1.48
CA TYR A 216 10.67 -13.83 0.52
C TYR A 216 11.43 -13.66 -0.79
N LYS A 217 10.79 -13.98 -1.92
CA LYS A 217 11.38 -13.94 -3.28
C LYS A 217 10.77 -12.87 -4.19
N GLY A 218 9.68 -12.26 -3.75
CA GLY A 218 9.02 -11.19 -4.50
C GLY A 218 9.85 -9.91 -4.59
N ASP A 219 9.34 -8.93 -5.32
CA ASP A 219 9.98 -7.62 -5.43
C ASP A 219 9.47 -6.66 -4.34
N TYR A 220 10.25 -5.63 -4.06
CA TYR A 220 9.90 -4.64 -3.04
C TYR A 220 10.30 -3.22 -3.45
N TYR A 221 9.62 -2.25 -2.86
CA TYR A 221 9.99 -0.84 -2.89
C TYR A 221 9.91 -0.26 -1.48
N PHE A 222 10.94 0.48 -1.09
CA PHE A 222 10.94 1.20 0.17
C PHE A 222 10.40 2.61 -0.02
N SER A 223 9.28 2.91 0.63
CA SER A 223 8.75 4.25 0.77
C SER A 223 9.21 4.84 2.11
N GLY A 224 9.47 6.13 2.18
CA GLY A 224 9.92 6.75 3.42
C GLY A 224 9.85 8.27 3.31
N ALA A 225 10.49 8.99 4.23
CA ALA A 225 10.48 10.45 4.28
C ALA A 225 10.75 11.07 2.90
N LYS A 226 11.81 10.62 2.22
CA LYS A 226 12.16 11.10 0.88
C LYS A 226 11.08 10.85 -0.17
N SER A 227 10.44 9.68 -0.14
CA SER A 227 9.34 9.34 -1.07
C SER A 227 8.12 10.21 -0.87
N PHE A 228 7.86 10.59 0.38
CA PHE A 228 6.76 11.49 0.74
C PHE A 228 7.13 12.97 0.65
N GLY A 229 8.40 13.31 0.35
CA GLY A 229 8.86 14.70 0.29
C GLY A 229 8.87 15.38 1.66
N LEU A 230 9.29 14.69 2.70
CA LEU A 230 9.42 15.17 4.09
C LEU A 230 10.82 15.70 4.37
#